data_19fc2964e6021e50483a9d52d3b24c52
#
_entry.id   19fc2964e6021e50483a9d52d3b24c52
#
_cell.length_a   1.000
_cell.length_b   1.000
_cell.length_c   1.000
_cell.angle_alpha   90.00
_cell.angle_beta   90.00
_cell.angle_gamma   90.00
#
_symmetry.space_group_name_H-M   'P 1'
#
loop_
_entity.id
_entity.type
_entity.pdbx_description
1 polymer ?
#
loop_
_entity_poly.entity_id
_entity_poly.type
_entity_poly.pdbx_seq_one_letter_code
_entity_poly.pdbx_strand_id
1 'polypeptide(L)'
;MQAPPPSPSTPQEQLPDPRRWWALCVLGLAQLMILLDSTIVNVALPSLQTELGMADGDRPWVVTSYTVAFGGLLLLAGRIADHMGRKRVFASGLLGFAVASAAAGAAPTAQALFAARAVQGAFAALLAASALALVATTFTDLRERRKAIAVFGALGGAGASLGVVLGGLLTQWFGWRWCLLVNVPIALLALLGTLWTPRDRAQRLTGRIDIAGAVLGCGGLTALVYACSRAEAQGWTSPDVLGVLLAGAALLTAFAWWQTRAAAPLLPPRLMRDRRRVASLLAGGALMAGQLSVSLYLTYYLQTVLDWSALASGLGFLPISLVTTATATQLGTRLLPRFGPRVMMTAGLCVSACGLFQLTLLDPDSTYAANVLPALITFSVGMGGSFLAIMTGATTDVPAQDSGIASATVNSAQQMGGSIGSAVFNTVAASAAAAFHGSPRAATLHGFTSAVWIPLALLLLAAVATATLAGHQSTRVYARANTSPRYSSEAKNGQGSGSRGA
;
A
#
# COMPACT_ATOMS: atom_id res chain seq x y z
N MET A 1 -7.22 37.52 52.54
CA MET A 1 -6.29 36.44 52.13
C MET A 1 -7.03 35.59 51.11
N GLN A 2 -6.77 35.79 49.82
CA GLN A 2 -7.31 34.93 48.77
C GLN A 2 -6.40 33.72 48.63
N ALA A 3 -6.98 32.50 48.64
CA ALA A 3 -6.25 31.26 48.42
C ALA A 3 -5.60 31.28 47.02
N PRO A 4 -4.36 30.79 46.86
CA PRO A 4 -3.71 30.72 45.57
C PRO A 4 -4.51 29.81 44.61
N PRO A 5 -4.54 30.09 43.29
CA PRO A 5 -5.23 29.28 42.33
C PRO A 5 -4.61 27.87 42.30
N PRO A 6 -5.42 26.81 42.10
CA PRO A 6 -4.91 25.46 42.02
C PRO A 6 -3.87 25.36 40.90
N SER A 7 -2.71 24.80 41.24
CA SER A 7 -1.63 24.53 40.28
C SER A 7 -2.17 23.66 39.11
N PRO A 8 -1.79 23.95 37.84
CA PRO A 8 -2.21 23.13 36.73
C PRO A 8 -1.75 21.72 36.97
N SER A 9 -2.70 20.79 37.01
CA SER A 9 -2.44 19.37 37.17
C SER A 9 -1.45 18.91 36.09
N THR A 10 -0.27 18.49 36.52
CA THR A 10 0.72 17.82 35.66
C THR A 10 0.02 16.75 34.85
N PRO A 11 0.24 16.68 33.51
CA PRO A 11 -0.30 15.59 32.71
C PRO A 11 0.18 14.27 33.35
N GLN A 12 -0.74 13.49 33.89
CA GLN A 12 -0.42 12.15 34.39
C GLN A 12 0.21 11.38 33.21
N GLU A 13 1.48 11.06 33.32
CA GLU A 13 2.18 10.12 32.44
C GLU A 13 1.43 8.79 32.51
N GLN A 14 0.51 8.59 31.56
CA GLN A 14 -0.29 7.38 31.50
C GLN A 14 0.64 6.24 31.14
N LEU A 15 0.85 5.32 32.06
CA LEU A 15 1.59 4.07 31.83
C LEU A 15 1.07 3.40 30.54
N PRO A 16 1.97 2.95 29.67
CA PRO A 16 1.57 2.31 28.42
C PRO A 16 0.73 1.06 28.70
N ASP A 17 -0.43 0.93 28.03
CA ASP A 17 -1.29 -0.24 28.19
C ASP A 17 -0.53 -1.52 27.80
N PRO A 18 -0.43 -2.53 28.65
CA PRO A 18 0.29 -3.77 28.34
C PRO A 18 -0.31 -4.51 27.13
N ARG A 19 -1.57 -4.28 26.82
CA ARG A 19 -2.29 -4.89 25.69
C ARG A 19 -1.96 -4.28 24.33
N ARG A 20 -1.08 -3.24 24.26
CA ARG A 20 -0.71 -2.59 22.99
C ARG A 20 -0.06 -3.53 21.99
N TRP A 21 0.75 -4.49 22.45
CA TRP A 21 1.38 -5.47 21.57
C TRP A 21 0.39 -6.50 21.04
N TRP A 22 -0.63 -6.87 21.84
CA TRP A 22 -1.75 -7.67 21.37
C TRP A 22 -2.53 -6.94 20.28
N ALA A 23 -2.79 -5.65 20.45
CA ALA A 23 -3.41 -4.84 19.40
C ALA A 23 -2.59 -4.87 18.10
N LEU A 24 -1.26 -4.78 18.18
CA LEU A 24 -0.40 -4.90 17.00
C LEU A 24 -0.55 -6.25 16.29
N CYS A 25 -0.66 -7.35 17.03
CA CYS A 25 -0.90 -8.67 16.45
C CYS A 25 -2.22 -8.72 15.67
N VAL A 26 -3.30 -8.19 16.25
CA VAL A 26 -4.63 -8.16 15.63
C VAL A 26 -4.63 -7.26 14.37
N LEU A 27 -4.05 -6.06 14.48
CA LEU A 27 -3.94 -5.12 13.35
C LEU A 27 -3.04 -5.66 12.24
N GLY A 28 -1.95 -6.33 12.64
CA GLY A 28 -1.03 -6.99 11.72
C GLY A 28 -1.65 -8.18 11.00
N LEU A 29 -2.50 -8.97 11.68
CA LEU A 29 -3.25 -10.07 11.07
C LEU A 29 -4.23 -9.56 10.01
N ALA A 30 -4.92 -8.45 10.28
CA ALA A 30 -5.79 -7.81 9.29
C ALA A 30 -5.00 -7.27 8.09
N GLN A 31 -3.83 -6.66 8.32
CA GLN A 31 -2.95 -6.18 7.25
C GLN A 31 -2.44 -7.33 6.38
N LEU A 32 -2.00 -8.42 7.02
CA LEU A 32 -1.58 -9.64 6.34
C LEU A 32 -2.73 -10.20 5.48
N MET A 33 -3.95 -10.27 6.02
CA MET A 33 -5.15 -10.73 5.31
C MET A 33 -5.45 -9.89 4.06
N ILE A 34 -5.40 -8.55 4.15
CA ILE A 34 -5.65 -7.64 3.01
C ILE A 34 -4.67 -7.93 1.88
N LEU A 35 -3.38 -8.08 2.19
CA LEU A 35 -2.35 -8.30 1.19
C LEU A 35 -2.31 -9.74 0.68
N LEU A 36 -2.61 -10.71 1.53
CA LEU A 36 -2.84 -12.08 1.13
C LEU A 36 -3.99 -12.16 0.12
N ASP A 37 -5.13 -11.53 0.41
CA ASP A 37 -6.30 -11.52 -0.47
C ASP A 37 -5.99 -10.90 -1.85
N SER A 38 -5.21 -9.82 -1.88
CA SER A 38 -4.84 -9.16 -3.14
C SER A 38 -3.93 -10.01 -4.04
N THR A 39 -3.19 -10.94 -3.47
CA THR A 39 -2.21 -11.78 -4.21
C THR A 39 -2.71 -13.19 -4.46
N ILE A 40 -3.46 -13.77 -3.53
CA ILE A 40 -3.97 -15.15 -3.61
C ILE A 40 -4.86 -15.35 -4.85
N VAL A 41 -5.65 -14.35 -5.19
CA VAL A 41 -6.58 -14.36 -6.33
C VAL A 41 -5.84 -14.44 -7.66
N ASN A 42 -4.66 -13.84 -7.78
CA ASN A 42 -3.89 -13.87 -9.03
C ASN A 42 -3.51 -15.31 -9.44
N VAL A 43 -3.20 -16.17 -8.46
CA VAL A 43 -2.87 -17.57 -8.70
C VAL A 43 -4.11 -18.38 -9.08
N ALA A 44 -5.25 -18.02 -8.53
CA ALA A 44 -6.54 -18.68 -8.77
C ALA A 44 -7.21 -18.28 -10.10
N LEU A 45 -6.74 -17.19 -10.75
CA LEU A 45 -7.37 -16.61 -11.95
C LEU A 45 -7.63 -17.61 -13.08
N PRO A 46 -6.68 -18.49 -13.49
CA PRO A 46 -6.93 -19.43 -14.58
C PRO A 46 -8.07 -20.42 -14.27
N SER A 47 -8.07 -21.00 -13.08
CA SER A 47 -9.12 -21.94 -12.63
C SER A 47 -10.48 -21.28 -12.51
N LEU A 48 -10.51 -20.05 -11.99
CA LEU A 48 -11.69 -19.21 -11.83
C LEU A 48 -12.28 -18.83 -13.18
N GLN A 49 -11.45 -18.45 -14.15
CA GLN A 49 -11.86 -18.11 -15.52
C GLN A 49 -12.55 -19.30 -16.20
N THR A 50 -11.93 -20.48 -16.12
CA THR A 50 -12.47 -21.71 -16.73
C THR A 50 -13.81 -22.10 -16.12
N GLU A 51 -13.94 -22.08 -14.78
CA GLU A 51 -15.16 -22.53 -14.08
C GLU A 51 -16.34 -21.57 -14.25
N LEU A 52 -16.08 -20.24 -14.26
CA LEU A 52 -17.14 -19.24 -14.45
C LEU A 52 -17.39 -18.88 -15.92
N GLY A 53 -16.69 -19.50 -16.86
CA GLY A 53 -16.87 -19.24 -18.30
C GLY A 53 -16.55 -17.79 -18.68
N MET A 54 -15.52 -17.18 -18.08
CA MET A 54 -15.19 -15.78 -18.25
C MET A 54 -14.43 -15.56 -19.57
N ALA A 55 -14.79 -14.49 -20.30
CA ALA A 55 -14.01 -14.04 -21.43
C ALA A 55 -12.63 -13.50 -20.98
N ASP A 56 -11.62 -13.56 -21.85
CA ASP A 56 -10.28 -13.07 -21.53
C ASP A 56 -10.27 -11.58 -21.14
N GLY A 57 -11.11 -10.75 -21.78
CA GLY A 57 -11.26 -9.35 -21.46
C GLY A 57 -11.92 -9.04 -20.10
N ASP A 58 -12.60 -10.02 -19.50
CA ASP A 58 -13.24 -9.87 -18.18
C ASP A 58 -12.32 -10.28 -17.02
N ARG A 59 -11.28 -11.05 -17.33
CA ARG A 59 -10.31 -11.57 -16.34
C ARG A 59 -9.69 -10.49 -15.45
N PRO A 60 -9.25 -9.33 -15.95
CA PRO A 60 -8.69 -8.26 -15.12
C PRO A 60 -9.65 -7.74 -14.07
N TRP A 61 -10.98 -7.82 -14.32
CA TRP A 61 -12.00 -7.28 -13.42
C TRP A 61 -12.05 -7.96 -12.05
N VAL A 62 -11.60 -9.21 -11.94
CA VAL A 62 -11.51 -9.91 -10.64
C VAL A 62 -10.61 -9.16 -9.66
N VAL A 63 -9.51 -8.61 -10.15
CA VAL A 63 -8.55 -7.83 -9.36
C VAL A 63 -8.91 -6.34 -9.35
N THR A 64 -9.28 -5.79 -10.52
CA THR A 64 -9.55 -4.37 -10.72
C THR A 64 -10.73 -3.88 -9.88
N SER A 65 -11.84 -4.63 -9.81
CA SER A 65 -13.01 -4.24 -9.02
C SER A 65 -12.67 -4.05 -7.52
N TYR A 66 -11.82 -4.91 -6.98
CA TYR A 66 -11.31 -4.79 -5.61
C TYR A 66 -10.39 -3.57 -5.46
N THR A 67 -9.37 -3.46 -6.32
CA THR A 67 -8.32 -2.42 -6.17
C THR A 67 -8.85 -1.01 -6.39
N VAL A 68 -9.79 -0.83 -7.32
CA VAL A 68 -10.47 0.45 -7.55
C VAL A 68 -11.33 0.86 -6.36
N ALA A 69 -12.15 -0.06 -5.83
CA ALA A 69 -12.95 0.24 -4.65
C ALA A 69 -12.07 0.50 -3.43
N PHE A 70 -11.00 -0.29 -3.24
CA PHE A 70 -10.05 -0.12 -2.16
C PHE A 70 -9.34 1.24 -2.23
N GLY A 71 -8.70 1.55 -3.36
CA GLY A 71 -7.92 2.79 -3.54
C GLY A 71 -8.80 4.05 -3.54
N GLY A 72 -9.95 3.98 -4.22
CA GLY A 72 -10.89 5.10 -4.34
C GLY A 72 -11.53 5.48 -3.02
N LEU A 73 -11.89 4.50 -2.19
CA LEU A 73 -12.57 4.74 -0.91
C LEU A 73 -11.62 4.96 0.27
N LEU A 74 -10.30 4.80 0.09
CA LEU A 74 -9.33 4.83 1.19
C LEU A 74 -9.31 6.18 1.92
N LEU A 75 -9.39 7.30 1.21
CA LEU A 75 -9.47 8.65 1.80
C LEU A 75 -10.76 8.86 2.58
N LEU A 76 -11.87 8.42 2.02
CA LEU A 76 -13.18 8.46 2.70
C LEU A 76 -13.17 7.57 3.94
N ALA A 77 -12.61 6.37 3.85
CA ALA A 77 -12.50 5.42 4.95
C ALA A 77 -11.72 6.00 6.14
N GLY A 78 -10.64 6.75 5.87
CA GLY A 78 -9.91 7.48 6.91
C GLY A 78 -10.79 8.49 7.64
N ARG A 79 -11.58 9.27 6.91
CA ARG A 79 -12.53 10.23 7.51
C ARG A 79 -13.63 9.56 8.31
N ILE A 80 -14.19 8.46 7.78
CA ILE A 80 -15.20 7.66 8.50
C ILE A 80 -14.61 7.15 9.82
N ALA A 81 -13.36 6.64 9.81
CA ALA A 81 -12.69 6.15 11.01
C ALA A 81 -12.49 7.24 12.07
N ASP A 82 -12.15 8.45 11.66
CA ASP A 82 -11.96 9.58 12.58
C ASP A 82 -13.29 10.09 13.18
N HIS A 83 -14.42 9.96 12.46
CA HIS A 83 -15.75 10.39 12.95
C HIS A 83 -16.43 9.33 13.81
N MET A 84 -16.47 8.07 13.35
CA MET A 84 -17.20 6.98 14.01
C MET A 84 -16.39 6.30 15.13
N GLY A 85 -15.06 6.52 15.14
CA GLY A 85 -14.11 5.87 16.04
C GLY A 85 -13.42 4.69 15.35
N ARG A 86 -12.09 4.72 15.37
CA ARG A 86 -11.21 3.83 14.61
C ARG A 86 -11.42 2.35 14.91
N LYS A 87 -11.60 2.00 16.20
CA LYS A 87 -11.84 0.61 16.63
C LYS A 87 -13.17 0.07 16.11
N ARG A 88 -14.24 0.90 16.08
CA ARG A 88 -15.55 0.48 15.56
C ARG A 88 -15.49 0.27 14.04
N VAL A 89 -14.85 1.21 13.32
CA VAL A 89 -14.69 1.12 11.87
C VAL A 89 -13.80 -0.08 11.50
N PHE A 90 -12.76 -0.37 12.28
CA PHE A 90 -11.94 -1.56 12.08
C PHE A 90 -12.75 -2.85 12.27
N ALA A 91 -13.54 -2.95 13.33
CA ALA A 91 -14.39 -4.13 13.57
C ALA A 91 -15.48 -4.31 12.50
N SER A 92 -16.16 -3.22 12.07
CA SER A 92 -17.11 -3.27 10.97
C SER A 92 -16.45 -3.62 9.63
N GLY A 93 -15.21 -3.13 9.42
CA GLY A 93 -14.39 -3.50 8.28
C GLY A 93 -14.07 -5.00 8.23
N LEU A 94 -13.69 -5.61 9.37
CA LEU A 94 -13.43 -7.05 9.47
C LEU A 94 -14.70 -7.87 9.15
N LEU A 95 -15.82 -7.50 9.74
CA LEU A 95 -17.10 -8.20 9.50
C LEU A 95 -17.53 -8.08 8.04
N GLY A 96 -17.52 -6.86 7.49
CA GLY A 96 -17.92 -6.62 6.10
C GLY A 96 -16.98 -7.29 5.10
N PHE A 97 -15.66 -7.29 5.38
CA PHE A 97 -14.68 -8.01 4.57
C PHE A 97 -14.93 -9.53 4.59
N ALA A 98 -15.21 -10.12 5.76
CA ALA A 98 -15.54 -11.54 5.88
C ALA A 98 -16.80 -11.90 5.09
N VAL A 99 -17.87 -11.12 5.22
CA VAL A 99 -19.13 -11.34 4.50
C VAL A 99 -18.92 -11.22 2.99
N ALA A 100 -18.23 -10.16 2.54
CA ALA A 100 -17.94 -9.98 1.12
C ALA A 100 -17.03 -11.08 0.57
N SER A 101 -16.06 -11.56 1.35
CA SER A 101 -15.18 -12.69 1.00
C SER A 101 -15.96 -14.00 0.87
N ALA A 102 -16.90 -14.25 1.78
CA ALA A 102 -17.80 -15.40 1.70
C ALA A 102 -18.70 -15.33 0.46
N ALA A 103 -19.26 -14.15 0.17
CA ALA A 103 -20.08 -13.93 -1.02
C ALA A 103 -19.27 -14.12 -2.31
N ALA A 104 -18.02 -13.63 -2.35
CA ALA A 104 -17.12 -13.82 -3.49
C ALA A 104 -16.75 -15.30 -3.69
N GLY A 105 -16.47 -16.06 -2.62
CA GLY A 105 -16.20 -17.50 -2.67
C GLY A 105 -17.42 -18.34 -3.08
N ALA A 106 -18.64 -17.86 -2.81
CA ALA A 106 -19.90 -18.49 -3.19
C ALA A 106 -20.46 -17.98 -4.53
N ALA A 107 -19.76 -17.09 -5.24
CA ALA A 107 -20.27 -16.44 -6.45
C ALA A 107 -20.59 -17.46 -7.56
N PRO A 108 -21.84 -17.45 -8.11
CA PRO A 108 -22.25 -18.35 -9.19
C PRO A 108 -21.89 -17.79 -10.58
N THR A 109 -21.62 -16.50 -10.71
CA THR A 109 -21.32 -15.83 -11.98
C THR A 109 -20.16 -14.84 -11.82
N ALA A 110 -19.51 -14.49 -12.94
CA ALA A 110 -18.45 -13.50 -12.96
C ALA A 110 -18.90 -12.14 -12.41
N GLN A 111 -20.12 -11.68 -12.78
CA GLN A 111 -20.68 -10.41 -12.34
C GLN A 111 -20.89 -10.36 -10.81
N ALA A 112 -21.42 -11.48 -10.25
CA ALA A 112 -21.58 -11.60 -8.80
C ALA A 112 -20.22 -11.55 -8.09
N LEU A 113 -19.19 -12.19 -8.66
CA LEU A 113 -17.84 -12.14 -8.15
C LEU A 113 -17.27 -10.70 -8.20
N PHE A 114 -17.41 -9.98 -9.32
CA PHE A 114 -16.92 -8.59 -9.43
C PHE A 114 -17.61 -7.67 -8.44
N ALA A 115 -18.93 -7.81 -8.25
CA ALA A 115 -19.68 -7.03 -7.26
C ALA A 115 -19.20 -7.33 -5.83
N ALA A 116 -19.03 -8.61 -5.49
CA ALA A 116 -18.52 -9.02 -4.18
C ALA A 116 -17.09 -8.52 -3.95
N ARG A 117 -16.22 -8.56 -4.95
CA ARG A 117 -14.86 -8.02 -4.92
C ARG A 117 -14.84 -6.51 -4.71
N ALA A 118 -15.72 -5.75 -5.37
CA ALA A 118 -15.85 -4.31 -5.15
C ALA A 118 -16.28 -3.99 -3.71
N VAL A 119 -17.25 -4.71 -3.16
CA VAL A 119 -17.68 -4.58 -1.76
C VAL A 119 -16.54 -4.95 -0.80
N GLN A 120 -15.82 -6.04 -1.09
CA GLN A 120 -14.66 -6.47 -0.31
C GLN A 120 -13.56 -5.40 -0.31
N GLY A 121 -13.27 -4.77 -1.45
CA GLY A 121 -12.34 -3.65 -1.57
C GLY A 121 -12.74 -2.43 -0.74
N ALA A 122 -14.04 -2.11 -0.69
CA ALA A 122 -14.56 -1.03 0.14
C ALA A 122 -14.33 -1.29 1.65
N PHE A 123 -14.58 -2.51 2.12
CA PHE A 123 -14.27 -2.88 3.50
C PHE A 123 -12.77 -2.99 3.79
N ALA A 124 -11.97 -3.40 2.81
CA ALA A 124 -10.50 -3.35 2.91
C ALA A 124 -9.99 -1.92 3.12
N ALA A 125 -10.59 -0.91 2.46
CA ALA A 125 -10.25 0.49 2.66
C ALA A 125 -10.54 0.94 4.12
N LEU A 126 -11.67 0.54 4.69
CA LEU A 126 -11.99 0.80 6.10
C LEU A 126 -10.98 0.16 7.04
N LEU A 127 -10.58 -1.09 6.76
CA LEU A 127 -9.58 -1.82 7.54
C LEU A 127 -8.21 -1.14 7.48
N ALA A 128 -7.69 -0.87 6.29
CA ALA A 128 -6.35 -0.32 6.10
C ALA A 128 -6.21 1.06 6.73
N ALA A 129 -7.19 1.96 6.51
CA ALA A 129 -7.21 3.31 7.07
C ALA A 129 -7.28 3.28 8.61
N SER A 130 -8.18 2.47 9.17
CA SER A 130 -8.37 2.38 10.62
C SER A 130 -7.23 1.65 11.31
N ALA A 131 -6.65 0.60 10.71
CA ALA A 131 -5.53 -0.15 11.28
C ALA A 131 -4.29 0.72 11.46
N LEU A 132 -3.88 1.45 10.42
CA LEU A 132 -2.71 2.34 10.49
C LEU A 132 -2.92 3.46 11.52
N ALA A 133 -4.13 4.04 11.58
CA ALA A 133 -4.48 5.05 12.57
C ALA A 133 -4.48 4.50 14.00
N LEU A 134 -4.93 3.27 14.21
CA LEU A 134 -4.88 2.59 15.51
C LEU A 134 -3.44 2.28 15.93
N VAL A 135 -2.57 1.82 15.04
CA VAL A 135 -1.14 1.65 15.34
C VAL A 135 -0.53 2.97 15.82
N ALA A 136 -0.80 4.06 15.10
CA ALA A 136 -0.25 5.38 15.40
C ALA A 136 -0.69 5.93 16.78
N THR A 137 -1.90 5.61 17.24
CA THR A 137 -2.47 6.10 18.52
C THR A 137 -2.24 5.16 19.70
N THR A 138 -2.10 3.87 19.44
CA THR A 138 -1.84 2.87 20.50
C THR A 138 -0.41 2.97 21.05
N PHE A 139 0.56 3.33 20.19
CA PHE A 139 1.95 3.49 20.58
C PHE A 139 2.31 4.97 20.72
N THR A 140 2.35 5.46 21.97
CA THR A 140 2.65 6.87 22.29
C THR A 140 4.16 7.14 22.30
N ASP A 141 4.98 6.18 22.72
CA ASP A 141 6.44 6.29 22.67
C ASP A 141 6.97 6.21 21.23
N LEU A 142 7.83 7.15 20.85
CA LEU A 142 8.35 7.26 19.47
C LEU A 142 9.17 6.04 19.04
N ARG A 143 9.91 5.39 19.95
CA ARG A 143 10.72 4.21 19.60
C ARG A 143 9.84 2.99 19.41
N GLU A 144 8.87 2.78 20.31
CA GLU A 144 7.89 1.70 20.18
C GLU A 144 7.02 1.88 18.95
N ARG A 145 6.56 3.10 18.65
CA ARG A 145 5.77 3.43 17.47
C ARG A 145 6.51 3.13 16.16
N ARG A 146 7.80 3.49 16.08
CA ARG A 146 8.64 3.15 14.92
C ARG A 146 8.75 1.63 14.74
N LYS A 147 8.95 0.89 15.84
CA LYS A 147 9.01 -0.57 15.83
C LYS A 147 7.66 -1.17 15.39
N ALA A 148 6.55 -0.68 15.93
CA ALA A 148 5.21 -1.15 15.58
C ALA A 148 4.88 -0.92 14.10
N ILE A 149 5.19 0.26 13.54
CA ILE A 149 5.02 0.56 12.11
C ILE A 149 5.90 -0.34 11.24
N ALA A 150 7.15 -0.58 11.65
CA ALA A 150 8.05 -1.48 10.92
C ALA A 150 7.53 -2.93 10.90
N VAL A 151 7.04 -3.44 12.05
CA VAL A 151 6.43 -4.79 12.14
C VAL A 151 5.16 -4.86 11.31
N PHE A 152 4.29 -3.84 11.38
CA PHE A 152 3.06 -3.75 10.60
C PHE A 152 3.35 -3.79 9.09
N GLY A 153 4.35 -3.04 8.63
CA GLY A 153 4.80 -3.05 7.23
C GLY A 153 5.41 -4.39 6.80
N ALA A 154 6.20 -5.03 7.68
CA ALA A 154 6.80 -6.34 7.43
C ALA A 154 5.75 -7.44 7.29
N LEU A 155 4.70 -7.42 8.13
CA LEU A 155 3.56 -8.34 8.03
C LEU A 155 2.81 -8.16 6.71
N GLY A 156 2.74 -6.92 6.21
CA GLY A 156 2.22 -6.65 4.88
C GLY A 156 3.01 -7.37 3.79
N GLY A 157 4.33 -7.21 3.77
CA GLY A 157 5.20 -7.90 2.81
C GLY A 157 5.10 -9.43 2.91
N ALA A 158 5.06 -9.98 4.14
CA ALA A 158 4.86 -11.40 4.36
C ALA A 158 3.51 -11.89 3.82
N GLY A 159 2.44 -11.09 4.00
CA GLY A 159 1.10 -11.42 3.50
C GLY A 159 1.06 -11.59 1.98
N ALA A 160 1.75 -10.73 1.25
CA ALA A 160 1.82 -10.84 -0.21
C ALA A 160 2.46 -12.15 -0.67
N SER A 161 3.57 -12.58 -0.04
CA SER A 161 4.24 -13.83 -0.38
C SER A 161 3.45 -15.06 0.04
N LEU A 162 2.91 -15.04 1.27
CA LEU A 162 2.04 -16.11 1.76
C LEU A 162 0.81 -16.28 0.87
N GLY A 163 0.27 -15.17 0.34
CA GLY A 163 -0.88 -15.20 -0.55
C GLY A 163 -0.63 -16.01 -1.82
N VAL A 164 0.54 -15.85 -2.44
CA VAL A 164 0.87 -16.61 -3.65
C VAL A 164 1.06 -18.10 -3.34
N VAL A 165 1.78 -18.44 -2.25
CA VAL A 165 1.99 -19.84 -1.84
C VAL A 165 0.68 -20.50 -1.42
N LEU A 166 -0.10 -19.86 -0.56
CA LEU A 166 -1.41 -20.37 -0.13
C LEU A 166 -2.40 -20.45 -1.30
N GLY A 167 -2.34 -19.47 -2.22
CA GLY A 167 -3.15 -19.49 -3.43
C GLY A 167 -2.91 -20.71 -4.28
N GLY A 168 -1.64 -21.10 -4.49
CA GLY A 168 -1.27 -22.31 -5.19
C GLY A 168 -1.78 -23.57 -4.49
N LEU A 169 -1.56 -23.69 -3.19
CA LEU A 169 -2.01 -24.83 -2.38
C LEU A 169 -3.52 -24.97 -2.35
N LEU A 170 -4.23 -23.87 -2.03
CA LEU A 170 -5.69 -23.90 -1.93
C LEU A 170 -6.35 -24.16 -3.28
N THR A 171 -5.85 -23.53 -4.35
CA THR A 171 -6.39 -23.75 -5.69
C THR A 171 -6.20 -25.21 -6.14
N GLN A 172 -5.05 -25.80 -5.85
CA GLN A 172 -4.72 -27.16 -6.25
C GLN A 172 -5.52 -28.21 -5.48
N TRP A 173 -5.75 -28.04 -4.16
CA TRP A 173 -6.35 -29.08 -3.32
C TRP A 173 -7.83 -28.88 -3.04
N PHE A 174 -8.30 -27.63 -2.97
CA PHE A 174 -9.66 -27.29 -2.56
C PHE A 174 -10.43 -26.46 -3.60
N GLY A 175 -9.73 -26.00 -4.65
CA GLY A 175 -10.31 -25.12 -5.67
C GLY A 175 -10.21 -23.63 -5.32
N TRP A 176 -10.39 -22.77 -6.35
CA TRP A 176 -10.22 -21.32 -6.26
C TRP A 176 -11.12 -20.64 -5.24
N ARG A 177 -12.32 -21.20 -4.97
CA ARG A 177 -13.25 -20.62 -3.99
C ARG A 177 -12.62 -20.49 -2.61
N TRP A 178 -11.79 -21.45 -2.22
CA TRP A 178 -11.11 -21.43 -0.93
C TRP A 178 -10.07 -20.33 -0.82
N CYS A 179 -9.56 -19.80 -1.93
CA CYS A 179 -8.68 -18.61 -1.93
C CYS A 179 -9.39 -17.37 -1.39
N LEU A 180 -10.70 -17.29 -1.57
CA LEU A 180 -11.53 -16.21 -1.01
C LEU A 180 -12.05 -16.58 0.38
N LEU A 181 -12.52 -17.80 0.57
CA LEU A 181 -13.11 -18.27 1.85
C LEU A 181 -12.09 -18.27 3.00
N VAL A 182 -10.78 -18.45 2.73
CA VAL A 182 -9.73 -18.43 3.77
C VAL A 182 -9.67 -17.11 4.56
N ASN A 183 -10.12 -16.02 3.96
CA ASN A 183 -10.19 -14.73 4.64
C ASN A 183 -11.24 -14.71 5.76
N VAL A 184 -12.28 -15.54 5.66
CA VAL A 184 -13.37 -15.56 6.66
C VAL A 184 -12.86 -15.97 8.05
N PRO A 185 -12.22 -17.14 8.24
CA PRO A 185 -11.66 -17.48 9.55
C PRO A 185 -10.62 -16.48 10.04
N ILE A 186 -9.78 -15.92 9.16
CA ILE A 186 -8.77 -14.93 9.55
C ILE A 186 -9.47 -13.65 10.07
N ALA A 187 -10.49 -13.15 9.35
CA ALA A 187 -11.22 -11.96 9.74
C ALA A 187 -11.99 -12.18 11.08
N LEU A 188 -12.57 -13.37 11.27
CA LEU A 188 -13.27 -13.70 12.52
C LEU A 188 -12.30 -13.79 13.70
N LEU A 189 -11.12 -14.39 13.53
CA LEU A 189 -10.08 -14.42 14.56
C LEU A 189 -9.62 -12.99 14.92
N ALA A 190 -9.38 -12.14 13.91
CA ALA A 190 -9.02 -10.75 14.13
C ALA A 190 -10.16 -9.99 14.84
N LEU A 191 -11.42 -10.22 14.45
CA LEU A 191 -12.59 -9.61 15.06
C LEU A 191 -12.72 -9.99 16.53
N LEU A 192 -12.60 -11.25 16.86
CA LEU A 192 -12.56 -11.74 18.26
C LEU A 192 -11.39 -11.10 19.01
N GLY A 193 -10.21 -11.03 18.37
CA GLY A 193 -9.02 -10.38 18.96
C GLY A 193 -9.24 -8.91 19.30
N THR A 194 -10.13 -8.19 18.60
CA THR A 194 -10.44 -6.79 18.91
C THR A 194 -11.07 -6.60 20.29
N LEU A 195 -11.71 -7.61 20.86
CA LEU A 195 -12.33 -7.53 22.18
C LEU A 195 -11.29 -7.22 23.27
N TRP A 196 -10.06 -7.73 23.11
CA TRP A 196 -8.97 -7.54 24.08
C TRP A 196 -8.04 -6.37 23.73
N THR A 197 -8.27 -5.66 22.61
CA THR A 197 -7.44 -4.49 22.28
C THR A 197 -7.83 -3.28 23.14
N PRO A 198 -6.90 -2.34 23.41
CA PRO A 198 -7.18 -1.12 24.16
C PRO A 198 -8.36 -0.35 23.58
N ARG A 199 -9.04 0.42 24.44
CA ARG A 199 -10.11 1.31 24.00
C ARG A 199 -9.52 2.43 23.15
N ASP A 200 -10.20 2.78 22.06
CA ASP A 200 -9.85 3.95 21.25
C ASP A 200 -10.13 5.23 22.06
N ARG A 201 -9.05 5.93 22.42
CA ARG A 201 -9.11 7.19 23.19
C ARG A 201 -9.04 8.42 22.30
N ALA A 202 -8.94 8.24 20.97
CA ALA A 202 -8.87 9.37 20.06
C ALA A 202 -10.16 10.20 20.13
N GLN A 203 -10.00 11.50 20.19
CA GLN A 203 -11.15 12.43 20.07
C GLN A 203 -11.77 12.25 18.69
N ARG A 204 -13.07 12.00 18.67
CA ARG A 204 -13.82 11.94 17.42
C ARG A 204 -13.88 13.34 16.81
N LEU A 205 -13.59 13.41 15.53
CA LEU A 205 -13.79 14.66 14.81
C LEU A 205 -15.29 14.91 14.66
N THR A 206 -15.70 16.14 15.01
CA THR A 206 -17.04 16.63 14.71
C THR A 206 -16.98 17.41 13.41
N GLY A 207 -17.73 16.99 12.39
CA GLY A 207 -17.73 17.65 11.09
C GLY A 207 -18.51 16.89 10.03
N ARG A 208 -18.68 17.49 8.85
CA ARG A 208 -19.34 16.85 7.71
C ARG A 208 -18.34 15.99 6.94
N ILE A 209 -18.79 14.85 6.43
CA ILE A 209 -18.01 14.00 5.53
C ILE A 209 -18.23 14.51 4.10
N ASP A 210 -17.15 14.68 3.35
CA ASP A 210 -17.19 15.11 1.95
C ASP A 210 -17.58 13.95 1.02
N ILE A 211 -18.87 13.67 0.95
CA ILE A 211 -19.44 12.61 0.08
C ILE A 211 -19.24 12.99 -1.40
N ALA A 212 -19.42 14.27 -1.75
CA ALA A 212 -19.27 14.72 -3.12
C ALA A 212 -17.82 14.52 -3.61
N GLY A 213 -16.83 14.89 -2.80
CA GLY A 213 -15.42 14.60 -3.09
C GLY A 213 -15.14 13.11 -3.23
N ALA A 214 -15.73 12.26 -2.38
CA ALA A 214 -15.57 10.82 -2.49
C ALA A 214 -16.14 10.29 -3.81
N VAL A 215 -17.33 10.69 -4.20
CA VAL A 215 -17.97 10.26 -5.46
C VAL A 215 -17.15 10.72 -6.68
N LEU A 216 -16.70 11.96 -6.69
CA LEU A 216 -15.87 12.50 -7.79
C LEU A 216 -14.52 11.79 -7.87
N GLY A 217 -13.85 11.58 -6.75
CA GLY A 217 -12.54 10.91 -6.70
C GLY A 217 -12.65 9.43 -7.08
N CYS A 218 -13.55 8.68 -6.44
CA CYS A 218 -13.77 7.26 -6.75
C CYS A 218 -14.27 7.06 -8.18
N GLY A 219 -15.26 7.87 -8.61
CA GLY A 219 -15.80 7.79 -9.96
C GLY A 219 -14.75 8.06 -11.03
N GLY A 220 -13.92 9.11 -10.83
CA GLY A 220 -12.83 9.44 -11.73
C GLY A 220 -11.77 8.35 -11.84
N LEU A 221 -11.37 7.77 -10.69
CA LEU A 221 -10.43 6.65 -10.66
C LEU A 221 -10.99 5.41 -11.32
N THR A 222 -12.24 5.06 -10.98
CA THR A 222 -12.94 3.93 -11.60
C THR A 222 -12.99 4.08 -13.12
N ALA A 223 -13.36 5.27 -13.61
CA ALA A 223 -13.42 5.54 -15.02
C ALA A 223 -12.05 5.39 -15.71
N LEU A 224 -10.95 5.91 -15.11
CA LEU A 224 -9.61 5.76 -15.68
C LEU A 224 -9.18 4.29 -15.75
N VAL A 225 -9.34 3.54 -14.66
CA VAL A 225 -8.94 2.12 -14.63
C VAL A 225 -9.82 1.29 -15.59
N TYR A 226 -11.12 1.59 -15.66
CA TYR A 226 -12.03 0.96 -16.60
C TYR A 226 -11.62 1.21 -18.05
N ALA A 227 -11.30 2.46 -18.40
CA ALA A 227 -10.85 2.80 -19.72
C ALA A 227 -9.54 2.09 -20.10
N CYS A 228 -8.55 2.02 -19.18
CA CYS A 228 -7.32 1.28 -19.40
C CYS A 228 -7.56 -0.22 -19.64
N SER A 229 -8.47 -0.84 -18.87
CA SER A 229 -8.84 -2.25 -19.08
C SER A 229 -9.56 -2.49 -20.40
N ARG A 230 -10.42 -1.56 -20.84
CA ARG A 230 -11.09 -1.64 -22.15
C ARG A 230 -10.16 -1.39 -23.31
N ALA A 231 -9.12 -0.58 -23.12
CA ALA A 231 -8.12 -0.28 -24.16
C ALA A 231 -7.39 -1.54 -24.64
N GLU A 232 -7.27 -2.58 -23.81
CA GLU A 232 -6.70 -3.88 -24.19
C GLU A 232 -7.54 -4.55 -25.31
N ALA A 233 -8.86 -4.55 -25.19
CA ALA A 233 -9.76 -5.24 -26.13
C ALA A 233 -10.16 -4.37 -27.33
N GLN A 234 -10.32 -3.06 -27.15
CA GLN A 234 -10.88 -2.15 -28.16
C GLN A 234 -9.85 -1.20 -28.80
N GLY A 235 -8.63 -1.17 -28.26
CA GLY A 235 -7.59 -0.23 -28.65
C GLY A 235 -7.73 1.16 -28.01
N TRP A 236 -6.60 1.86 -27.88
CA TRP A 236 -6.51 3.18 -27.25
C TRP A 236 -7.24 4.30 -28.02
N THR A 237 -7.46 4.12 -29.31
CA THR A 237 -8.11 5.10 -30.21
C THR A 237 -9.62 4.90 -30.33
N SER A 238 -10.19 3.89 -29.69
CA SER A 238 -11.63 3.65 -29.67
C SER A 238 -12.37 4.84 -29.04
N PRO A 239 -13.46 5.34 -29.69
CA PRO A 239 -14.27 6.44 -29.17
C PRO A 239 -14.79 6.17 -27.75
N ASP A 240 -15.16 4.90 -27.44
CA ASP A 240 -15.64 4.50 -26.13
C ASP A 240 -14.55 4.63 -25.06
N VAL A 241 -13.33 4.16 -25.37
CA VAL A 241 -12.17 4.26 -24.47
C VAL A 241 -11.79 5.72 -24.23
N LEU A 242 -11.70 6.52 -25.29
CA LEU A 242 -11.40 7.94 -25.20
C LEU A 242 -12.49 8.70 -24.43
N GLY A 243 -13.76 8.39 -24.66
CA GLY A 243 -14.89 9.00 -23.93
C GLY A 243 -14.81 8.74 -22.42
N VAL A 244 -14.51 7.50 -22.01
CA VAL A 244 -14.38 7.15 -20.61
C VAL A 244 -13.10 7.73 -19.99
N LEU A 245 -11.97 7.79 -20.71
CA LEU A 245 -10.76 8.48 -20.26
C LEU A 245 -11.01 9.97 -20.00
N LEU A 246 -11.68 10.65 -20.94
CA LEU A 246 -12.03 12.06 -20.80
C LEU A 246 -13.00 12.29 -19.64
N ALA A 247 -14.01 11.42 -19.47
CA ALA A 247 -14.92 11.47 -18.33
C ALA A 247 -14.17 11.27 -17.00
N GLY A 248 -13.26 10.31 -16.92
CA GLY A 248 -12.40 10.09 -15.75
C GLY A 248 -11.52 11.29 -15.44
N ALA A 249 -10.88 11.86 -16.44
CA ALA A 249 -10.06 13.07 -16.29
C ALA A 249 -10.90 14.28 -15.86
N ALA A 250 -12.10 14.45 -16.41
CA ALA A 250 -13.03 15.51 -16.01
C ALA A 250 -13.48 15.34 -14.55
N LEU A 251 -13.83 14.11 -14.12
CA LEU A 251 -14.20 13.83 -12.74
C LEU A 251 -13.05 14.09 -11.76
N LEU A 252 -11.81 13.71 -12.09
CA LEU A 252 -10.65 14.00 -11.24
C LEU A 252 -10.32 15.50 -11.22
N THR A 253 -10.49 16.20 -12.31
CA THR A 253 -10.35 17.66 -12.35
C THR A 253 -11.42 18.32 -11.50
N ALA A 254 -12.68 17.89 -11.62
CA ALA A 254 -13.77 18.34 -10.77
C ALA A 254 -13.52 18.00 -9.28
N PHE A 255 -12.95 16.82 -8.98
CA PHE A 255 -12.50 16.46 -7.64
C PHE A 255 -11.46 17.46 -7.11
N ALA A 256 -10.39 17.71 -7.87
CA ALA A 256 -9.33 18.64 -7.48
C ALA A 256 -9.89 20.04 -7.24
N TRP A 257 -10.77 20.54 -8.11
CA TRP A 257 -11.46 21.81 -7.95
C TRP A 257 -12.37 21.83 -6.73
N TRP A 258 -13.16 20.78 -6.52
CA TRP A 258 -14.04 20.63 -5.35
C TRP A 258 -13.26 20.65 -4.04
N GLN A 259 -12.11 19.97 -3.96
CA GLN A 259 -11.27 19.95 -2.77
C GLN A 259 -10.75 21.34 -2.37
N THR A 260 -10.70 22.30 -3.29
CA THR A 260 -10.34 23.70 -2.97
C THR A 260 -11.48 24.49 -2.34
N ARG A 261 -12.73 24.01 -2.46
CA ARG A 261 -13.96 24.70 -2.00
C ARG A 261 -14.71 23.98 -0.88
N ALA A 262 -14.46 22.69 -0.71
CA ALA A 262 -15.13 21.88 0.29
C ALA A 262 -14.79 22.39 1.72
N ALA A 263 -15.80 22.47 2.58
CA ALA A 263 -15.63 22.89 3.98
C ALA A 263 -14.78 21.88 4.79
N ALA A 264 -14.85 20.59 4.43
CA ALA A 264 -14.06 19.51 5.06
C ALA A 264 -13.46 18.61 3.97
N PRO A 265 -12.45 19.11 3.21
CA PRO A 265 -11.91 18.39 2.06
C PRO A 265 -11.30 17.06 2.47
N LEU A 266 -11.51 16.01 1.65
CA LEU A 266 -10.84 14.70 1.82
C LEU A 266 -9.34 14.82 1.67
N LEU A 267 -8.91 15.65 0.72
CA LEU A 267 -7.51 15.94 0.43
C LEU A 267 -7.27 17.45 0.57
N PRO A 268 -6.88 17.94 1.77
CA PRO A 268 -6.66 19.36 1.97
C PRO A 268 -5.60 19.91 1.01
N PRO A 269 -5.89 20.96 0.22
CA PRO A 269 -4.94 21.53 -0.75
C PRO A 269 -3.61 21.97 -0.14
N ARG A 270 -3.62 22.36 1.15
CA ARG A 270 -2.40 22.70 1.92
C ARG A 270 -1.41 21.52 1.98
N LEU A 271 -1.90 20.27 1.99
CA LEU A 271 -1.04 19.10 1.99
C LEU A 271 -0.36 18.88 0.64
N MET A 272 -1.01 19.29 -0.45
CA MET A 272 -0.48 19.13 -1.82
C MET A 272 0.44 20.29 -2.25
N ARG A 273 0.50 21.39 -1.48
CA ARG A 273 1.44 22.49 -1.74
C ARG A 273 2.87 22.17 -1.34
N ASP A 274 3.06 21.21 -0.46
CA ASP A 274 4.39 20.75 -0.06
C ASP A 274 5.00 19.85 -1.15
N ARG A 275 6.00 20.37 -1.86
CA ARG A 275 6.69 19.68 -2.96
C ARG A 275 7.30 18.35 -2.54
N ARG A 276 7.74 18.20 -1.28
CA ARG A 276 8.30 16.96 -0.75
C ARG A 276 7.23 15.88 -0.67
N ARG A 277 6.04 16.26 -0.23
CA ARG A 277 4.90 15.35 -0.12
C ARG A 277 4.45 14.89 -1.49
N VAL A 278 4.34 15.82 -2.44
CA VAL A 278 4.03 15.47 -3.85
C VAL A 278 5.08 14.51 -4.41
N ALA A 279 6.37 14.76 -4.18
CA ALA A 279 7.44 13.85 -4.58
C ALA A 279 7.28 12.44 -3.96
N SER A 280 6.91 12.36 -2.68
CA SER A 280 6.65 11.07 -1.99
C SER A 280 5.44 10.34 -2.58
N LEU A 281 4.37 11.05 -2.94
CA LEU A 281 3.18 10.46 -3.58
C LEU A 281 3.51 9.89 -4.96
N LEU A 282 4.24 10.66 -5.78
CA LEU A 282 4.69 10.22 -7.10
C LEU A 282 5.61 9.00 -7.00
N ALA A 283 6.58 9.04 -6.05
CA ALA A 283 7.48 7.93 -5.78
C ALA A 283 6.72 6.67 -5.34
N GLY A 284 5.75 6.81 -4.43
CA GLY A 284 4.92 5.70 -3.95
C GLY A 284 4.08 5.08 -5.06
N GLY A 285 3.44 5.91 -5.89
CA GLY A 285 2.65 5.46 -7.03
C GLY A 285 3.48 4.73 -8.09
N ALA A 286 4.62 5.30 -8.47
CA ALA A 286 5.54 4.69 -9.44
C ALA A 286 6.12 3.35 -8.92
N LEU A 287 6.48 3.29 -7.65
CA LEU A 287 7.01 2.08 -7.04
C LEU A 287 5.99 0.94 -7.02
N MET A 288 4.72 1.26 -6.70
CA MET A 288 3.64 0.27 -6.71
C MET A 288 3.29 -0.18 -8.14
N ALA A 289 3.32 0.74 -9.13
CA ALA A 289 3.19 0.39 -10.54
C ALA A 289 4.27 -0.62 -10.95
N GLY A 290 5.53 -0.37 -10.59
CA GLY A 290 6.64 -1.29 -10.82
C GLY A 290 6.45 -2.64 -10.14
N GLN A 291 6.03 -2.63 -8.87
CA GLN A 291 5.78 -3.85 -8.08
C GLN A 291 4.72 -4.76 -8.72
N LEU A 292 3.57 -4.20 -9.11
CA LEU A 292 2.51 -4.99 -9.73
C LEU A 292 2.91 -5.47 -11.12
N SER A 293 3.63 -4.65 -11.90
CA SER A 293 4.17 -5.07 -13.20
C SER A 293 5.16 -6.22 -13.06
N VAL A 294 6.08 -6.17 -12.09
CA VAL A 294 7.00 -7.29 -11.80
C VAL A 294 6.23 -8.53 -11.38
N SER A 295 5.20 -8.39 -10.57
CA SER A 295 4.39 -9.52 -10.12
C SER A 295 3.68 -10.21 -11.30
N LEU A 296 3.09 -9.44 -12.20
CA LEU A 296 2.45 -9.98 -13.40
C LEU A 296 3.46 -10.64 -14.32
N TYR A 297 4.54 -9.92 -14.66
CA TYR A 297 5.60 -10.44 -15.51
C TYR A 297 6.16 -11.76 -14.97
N LEU A 298 6.53 -11.78 -13.69
CA LEU A 298 7.13 -12.96 -13.06
C LEU A 298 6.16 -14.15 -13.05
N THR A 299 4.87 -13.92 -12.78
CA THR A 299 3.87 -15.00 -12.80
C THR A 299 3.82 -15.66 -14.16
N TYR A 300 3.69 -14.87 -15.24
CA TYR A 300 3.64 -15.43 -16.59
C TYR A 300 4.97 -16.05 -17.02
N TYR A 301 6.08 -15.39 -16.72
CA TYR A 301 7.41 -15.91 -17.06
C TYR A 301 7.66 -17.28 -16.42
N LEU A 302 7.42 -17.40 -15.11
CA LEU A 302 7.65 -18.67 -14.40
C LEU A 302 6.70 -19.76 -14.87
N GLN A 303 5.41 -19.46 -15.09
CA GLN A 303 4.41 -20.47 -15.42
C GLN A 303 4.35 -20.80 -16.91
N THR A 304 4.57 -19.83 -17.81
CA THR A 304 4.41 -20.03 -19.26
C THR A 304 5.74 -20.26 -19.97
N VAL A 305 6.83 -19.59 -19.53
CA VAL A 305 8.15 -19.71 -20.18
C VAL A 305 8.97 -20.83 -19.53
N LEU A 306 9.02 -20.88 -18.20
CA LEU A 306 9.80 -21.90 -17.46
C LEU A 306 8.97 -23.13 -17.07
N ASP A 307 7.67 -23.21 -17.38
CA ASP A 307 6.76 -24.30 -17.06
C ASP A 307 6.73 -24.69 -15.56
N TRP A 308 6.90 -23.70 -14.67
CA TRP A 308 6.85 -23.94 -13.25
C TRP A 308 5.41 -24.14 -12.76
N SER A 309 5.22 -25.03 -11.78
CA SER A 309 3.95 -25.14 -11.09
C SER A 309 3.60 -23.83 -10.35
N ALA A 310 2.31 -23.60 -10.07
CA ALA A 310 1.85 -22.44 -9.29
C ALA A 310 2.56 -22.33 -7.94
N LEU A 311 2.80 -23.47 -7.27
CA LEU A 311 3.52 -23.51 -5.99
C LEU A 311 5.00 -23.10 -6.16
N ALA A 312 5.70 -23.65 -7.15
CA ALA A 312 7.09 -23.30 -7.44
C ALA A 312 7.22 -21.82 -7.80
N SER A 313 6.28 -21.30 -8.61
CA SER A 313 6.21 -19.87 -8.93
C SER A 313 6.02 -19.02 -7.69
N GLY A 314 5.13 -19.43 -6.76
CA GLY A 314 4.93 -18.77 -5.47
C GLY A 314 6.20 -18.69 -4.62
N LEU A 315 6.97 -19.78 -4.57
CA LEU A 315 8.27 -19.81 -3.90
C LEU A 315 9.27 -18.88 -4.58
N GLY A 316 9.20 -18.74 -5.91
CA GLY A 316 9.99 -17.78 -6.69
C GLY A 316 9.73 -16.31 -6.34
N PHE A 317 8.61 -15.96 -5.70
CA PHE A 317 8.34 -14.60 -5.21
C PHE A 317 8.93 -14.31 -3.82
N LEU A 318 9.30 -15.33 -3.05
CA LEU A 318 9.82 -15.14 -1.69
C LEU A 318 11.02 -14.19 -1.59
N PRO A 319 12.00 -14.23 -2.52
CA PRO A 319 13.11 -13.28 -2.50
C PRO A 319 12.68 -11.81 -2.49
N ILE A 320 11.63 -11.45 -3.23
CA ILE A 320 11.11 -10.08 -3.27
C ILE A 320 10.74 -9.61 -1.86
N SER A 321 9.94 -10.40 -1.14
CA SER A 321 9.45 -10.02 0.18
C SER A 321 10.54 -10.04 1.25
N LEU A 322 11.41 -11.05 1.22
CA LEU A 322 12.51 -11.19 2.18
C LEU A 322 13.50 -10.03 2.03
N VAL A 323 13.93 -9.76 0.79
CA VAL A 323 14.90 -8.69 0.51
C VAL A 323 14.29 -7.31 0.78
N THR A 324 13.04 -7.06 0.36
CA THR A 324 12.36 -5.79 0.62
C THR A 324 12.24 -5.53 2.12
N THR A 325 11.81 -6.53 2.90
CA THR A 325 11.68 -6.41 4.35
C THR A 325 13.04 -6.20 5.04
N ALA A 326 14.04 -7.00 4.67
CA ALA A 326 15.39 -6.86 5.20
C ALA A 326 15.98 -5.49 4.89
N THR A 327 15.80 -5.00 3.67
CA THR A 327 16.32 -3.68 3.25
C THR A 327 15.57 -2.54 3.94
N ALA A 328 14.26 -2.59 4.02
CA ALA A 328 13.46 -1.58 4.71
C ALA A 328 13.81 -1.48 6.20
N THR A 329 14.01 -2.61 6.87
CA THR A 329 14.30 -2.64 8.31
C THR A 329 15.77 -2.36 8.64
N GLN A 330 16.73 -2.83 7.85
CA GLN A 330 18.16 -2.69 8.14
C GLN A 330 18.77 -1.46 7.47
N LEU A 331 18.66 -1.34 6.14
CA LEU A 331 19.21 -0.19 5.42
C LEU A 331 18.37 1.08 5.64
N GLY A 332 17.05 0.98 5.52
CA GLY A 332 16.16 2.12 5.67
C GLY A 332 16.33 2.81 7.01
N THR A 333 16.36 2.06 8.11
CA THR A 333 16.52 2.62 9.46
C THR A 333 17.92 3.19 9.72
N ARG A 334 18.98 2.64 9.11
CA ARG A 334 20.38 3.10 9.29
C ARG A 334 20.77 4.25 8.37
N LEU A 335 20.31 4.22 7.12
CA LEU A 335 20.73 5.17 6.10
C LEU A 335 19.84 6.42 6.05
N LEU A 336 18.54 6.28 6.34
CA LEU A 336 17.59 7.41 6.33
C LEU A 336 18.03 8.57 7.26
N PRO A 337 18.54 8.35 8.50
CA PRO A 337 19.03 9.44 9.34
C PRO A 337 20.30 10.12 8.79
N ARG A 338 21.10 9.41 7.97
CA ARG A 338 22.37 9.93 7.41
C ARG A 338 22.15 10.73 6.14
N PHE A 339 21.33 10.20 5.22
CA PHE A 339 21.18 10.75 3.86
C PHE A 339 19.88 11.54 3.68
N GLY A 340 18.92 11.37 4.58
CA GLY A 340 17.61 12.00 4.49
C GLY A 340 16.67 11.35 3.46
N PRO A 341 15.37 11.69 3.50
CA PRO A 341 14.36 11.04 2.69
C PRO A 341 14.52 11.29 1.18
N ARG A 342 14.99 12.47 0.76
CA ARG A 342 15.21 12.81 -0.65
C ARG A 342 16.19 11.83 -1.33
N VAL A 343 17.39 11.71 -0.76
CA VAL A 343 18.44 10.85 -1.33
C VAL A 343 18.02 9.40 -1.32
N MET A 344 17.41 8.95 -0.23
CA MET A 344 16.96 7.57 -0.10
C MET A 344 15.83 7.22 -1.09
N MET A 345 14.85 8.11 -1.31
CA MET A 345 13.82 7.92 -2.33
C MET A 345 14.42 7.84 -3.73
N THR A 346 15.25 8.85 -4.09
CA THR A 346 15.87 8.93 -5.43
C THR A 346 16.75 7.71 -5.71
N ALA A 347 17.67 7.39 -4.79
CA ALA A 347 18.57 6.25 -4.94
C ALA A 347 17.80 4.92 -5.02
N GLY A 348 16.81 4.73 -4.15
CA GLY A 348 16.03 3.51 -4.15
C GLY A 348 15.19 3.33 -5.42
N LEU A 349 14.59 4.41 -5.96
CA LEU A 349 13.89 4.37 -7.24
C LEU A 349 14.83 4.04 -8.41
N CYS A 350 16.05 4.61 -8.43
CA CYS A 350 17.06 4.27 -9.43
C CYS A 350 17.50 2.81 -9.34
N VAL A 351 17.71 2.28 -8.12
CA VAL A 351 18.06 0.87 -7.91
C VAL A 351 16.90 -0.04 -8.34
N SER A 352 15.65 0.31 -8.03
CA SER A 352 14.49 -0.44 -8.53
C SER A 352 14.40 -0.39 -10.05
N ALA A 353 14.67 0.74 -10.69
CA ALA A 353 14.71 0.86 -12.14
C ALA A 353 15.82 -0.02 -12.76
N CYS A 354 17.00 -0.12 -12.13
CA CYS A 354 18.05 -1.07 -12.55
C CYS A 354 17.59 -2.52 -12.49
N GLY A 355 16.81 -2.91 -11.46
CA GLY A 355 16.21 -4.24 -11.40
C GLY A 355 15.22 -4.51 -12.52
N LEU A 356 14.35 -3.53 -12.85
CA LEU A 356 13.47 -3.63 -14.02
C LEU A 356 14.23 -3.68 -15.33
N PHE A 357 15.30 -2.91 -15.47
CA PHE A 357 16.14 -2.95 -16.67
C PHE A 357 16.74 -4.35 -16.90
N GLN A 358 17.21 -5.02 -15.82
CA GLN A 358 17.70 -6.39 -15.94
C GLN A 358 16.63 -7.35 -16.47
N LEU A 359 15.33 -7.16 -16.12
CA LEU A 359 14.24 -7.96 -16.65
C LEU A 359 13.98 -7.74 -18.14
N THR A 360 14.37 -6.59 -18.72
CA THR A 360 14.26 -6.38 -20.17
C THR A 360 15.28 -7.19 -20.99
N LEU A 361 16.33 -7.70 -20.35
CA LEU A 361 17.40 -8.46 -20.98
C LEU A 361 17.14 -9.97 -20.96
N LEU A 362 15.98 -10.43 -20.47
CA LEU A 362 15.62 -11.83 -20.42
C LEU A 362 15.32 -12.37 -21.83
N ASP A 363 15.82 -13.56 -22.10
CA ASP A 363 15.60 -14.32 -23.30
C ASP A 363 14.97 -15.71 -22.98
N PRO A 364 14.54 -16.51 -23.99
CA PRO A 364 13.94 -17.82 -23.76
C PRO A 364 14.85 -18.82 -23.04
N ASP A 365 16.16 -18.65 -23.13
CA ASP A 365 17.17 -19.53 -22.53
C ASP A 365 17.61 -19.07 -21.14
N SER A 366 17.09 -17.91 -20.68
CA SER A 366 17.41 -17.35 -19.38
C SER A 366 16.91 -18.24 -18.24
N THR A 367 17.76 -18.44 -17.23
CA THR A 367 17.43 -19.24 -16.04
C THR A 367 16.98 -18.35 -14.89
N TYR A 368 16.14 -18.89 -14.01
CA TYR A 368 15.69 -18.16 -12.82
C TYR A 368 16.86 -17.70 -11.94
N ALA A 369 17.81 -18.61 -11.63
CA ALA A 369 18.89 -18.33 -10.69
C ALA A 369 19.91 -17.30 -11.20
N ALA A 370 20.26 -17.35 -12.49
CA ALA A 370 21.30 -16.50 -13.06
C ALA A 370 20.76 -15.13 -13.53
N ASN A 371 19.51 -15.07 -14.01
CA ASN A 371 18.99 -13.89 -14.70
C ASN A 371 17.84 -13.23 -13.93
N VAL A 372 16.84 -14.00 -13.46
CA VAL A 372 15.65 -13.45 -12.82
C VAL A 372 15.94 -13.07 -11.37
N LEU A 373 16.54 -13.96 -10.60
CA LEU A 373 16.79 -13.74 -9.16
C LEU A 373 17.64 -12.49 -8.87
N PRO A 374 18.74 -12.19 -9.59
CA PRO A 374 19.50 -10.96 -9.40
C PRO A 374 18.66 -9.71 -9.69
N ALA A 375 17.83 -9.74 -10.73
CA ALA A 375 16.92 -8.64 -11.07
C ALA A 375 15.90 -8.38 -9.95
N LEU A 376 15.30 -9.45 -9.40
CA LEU A 376 14.37 -9.36 -8.28
C LEU A 376 15.04 -8.83 -7.01
N ILE A 377 16.25 -9.28 -6.69
CA ILE A 377 17.03 -8.78 -5.55
C ILE A 377 17.31 -7.29 -5.72
N THR A 378 17.78 -6.87 -6.89
CA THR A 378 18.09 -5.47 -7.18
C THR A 378 16.84 -4.60 -7.05
N PHE A 379 15.71 -5.00 -7.66
CA PHE A 379 14.43 -4.33 -7.55
C PHE A 379 13.99 -4.19 -6.09
N SER A 380 14.07 -5.27 -5.31
CA SER A 380 13.63 -5.34 -3.93
C SER A 380 14.48 -4.50 -2.97
N VAL A 381 15.80 -4.42 -3.21
CA VAL A 381 16.70 -3.52 -2.47
C VAL A 381 16.29 -2.07 -2.65
N GLY A 382 16.02 -1.66 -3.89
CA GLY A 382 15.54 -0.31 -4.19
C GLY A 382 14.19 -0.02 -3.56
N MET A 383 13.25 -0.96 -3.67
CA MET A 383 11.90 -0.86 -3.10
C MET A 383 11.93 -0.72 -1.58
N GLY A 384 12.64 -1.61 -0.87
CA GLY A 384 12.75 -1.56 0.59
C GLY A 384 13.45 -0.29 1.09
N GLY A 385 14.51 0.16 0.39
CA GLY A 385 15.22 1.40 0.71
C GLY A 385 14.36 2.65 0.55
N SER A 386 13.47 2.67 -0.45
CA SER A 386 12.57 3.80 -0.73
C SER A 386 11.36 3.85 0.21
N PHE A 387 10.83 2.71 0.63
CA PHE A 387 9.54 2.62 1.32
C PHE A 387 9.47 3.50 2.57
N LEU A 388 10.47 3.36 3.47
CA LEU A 388 10.53 4.16 4.70
C LEU A 388 10.72 5.65 4.41
N ALA A 389 11.49 5.98 3.37
CA ALA A 389 11.74 7.35 2.95
C ALA A 389 10.46 8.01 2.38
N ILE A 390 9.67 7.28 1.59
CA ILE A 390 8.38 7.72 1.05
C ILE A 390 7.41 8.02 2.20
N MET A 391 7.27 7.11 3.15
CA MET A 391 6.39 7.31 4.31
C MET A 391 6.84 8.50 5.17
N THR A 392 8.15 8.63 5.39
CA THR A 392 8.71 9.74 6.15
C THR A 392 8.51 11.08 5.42
N GLY A 393 8.81 11.14 4.12
CA GLY A 393 8.67 12.37 3.33
C GLY A 393 7.22 12.87 3.26
N ALA A 394 6.26 11.95 3.25
CA ALA A 394 4.84 12.29 3.22
C ALA A 394 4.28 12.76 4.56
N THR A 395 4.79 12.25 5.69
CA THR A 395 4.24 12.47 7.03
C THR A 395 5.05 13.45 7.89
N THR A 396 6.26 13.85 7.46
CA THR A 396 7.08 14.84 8.17
C THR A 396 6.41 16.22 8.12
N ASP A 397 6.52 16.97 9.21
CA ASP A 397 5.96 18.32 9.39
C ASP A 397 4.42 18.41 9.20
N VAL A 398 3.72 17.28 9.35
CA VAL A 398 2.25 17.24 9.33
C VAL A 398 1.73 17.35 10.77
N PRO A 399 0.77 18.26 11.03
CA PRO A 399 0.09 18.31 12.32
C PRO A 399 -0.50 16.95 12.70
N ALA A 400 -0.47 16.61 13.99
CA ALA A 400 -0.93 15.29 14.46
C ALA A 400 -2.36 14.94 14.00
N GLN A 401 -3.24 15.97 13.89
CA GLN A 401 -4.61 15.85 13.41
C GLN A 401 -4.71 15.47 11.91
N ASP A 402 -3.70 15.80 11.09
CA ASP A 402 -3.67 15.54 9.64
C ASP A 402 -2.80 14.31 9.29
N SER A 403 -2.12 13.70 10.26
CA SER A 403 -1.19 12.58 10.02
C SER A 403 -1.88 11.37 9.39
N GLY A 404 -3.12 11.09 9.77
CA GLY A 404 -3.94 10.03 9.18
C GLY A 404 -4.25 10.31 7.71
N ILE A 405 -4.61 11.56 7.37
CA ILE A 405 -4.89 11.96 5.98
C ILE A 405 -3.63 11.86 5.12
N ALA A 406 -2.48 12.31 5.63
CA ALA A 406 -1.22 12.22 4.90
C ALA A 406 -0.85 10.76 4.58
N SER A 407 -0.98 9.87 5.56
CA SER A 407 -0.73 8.43 5.38
C SER A 407 -1.73 7.78 4.40
N ALA A 408 -3.02 8.11 4.53
CA ALA A 408 -4.06 7.63 3.61
C ALA A 408 -3.81 8.12 2.18
N THR A 409 -3.33 9.36 2.00
CA THR A 409 -3.00 9.91 0.68
C THR A 409 -1.86 9.14 0.01
N VAL A 410 -0.82 8.73 0.77
CA VAL A 410 0.27 7.88 0.24
C VAL A 410 -0.27 6.53 -0.20
N ASN A 411 -1.07 5.87 0.64
CA ASN A 411 -1.68 4.59 0.28
C ASN A 411 -2.58 4.70 -0.95
N SER A 412 -3.40 5.78 -1.04
CA SER A 412 -4.20 6.04 -2.23
C SER A 412 -3.33 6.21 -3.48
N ALA A 413 -2.26 7.02 -3.41
CA ALA A 413 -1.34 7.20 -4.53
C ALA A 413 -0.67 5.88 -4.96
N GLN A 414 -0.30 5.02 -4.00
CA GLN A 414 0.24 3.69 -4.28
C GLN A 414 -0.80 2.81 -4.99
N GLN A 415 -2.03 2.75 -4.50
CA GLN A 415 -3.08 1.93 -5.11
C GLN A 415 -3.47 2.42 -6.51
N MET A 416 -3.57 3.75 -6.68
CA MET A 416 -3.81 4.35 -7.99
C MET A 416 -2.67 4.05 -8.97
N GLY A 417 -1.43 4.29 -8.54
CA GLY A 417 -0.25 4.01 -9.35
C GLY A 417 -0.17 2.54 -9.74
N GLY A 418 -0.42 1.64 -8.80
CA GLY A 418 -0.48 0.20 -9.03
C GLY A 418 -1.56 -0.20 -10.03
N SER A 419 -2.79 0.27 -9.86
CA SER A 419 -3.93 -0.08 -10.73
C SER A 419 -3.74 0.44 -12.15
N ILE A 420 -3.38 1.72 -12.30
CA ILE A 420 -3.13 2.32 -13.62
C ILE A 420 -1.90 1.68 -14.26
N GLY A 421 -0.81 1.54 -13.51
CA GLY A 421 0.44 0.97 -13.99
C GLY A 421 0.28 -0.47 -14.49
N SER A 422 -0.43 -1.31 -13.75
CA SER A 422 -0.69 -2.70 -14.16
C SER A 422 -1.62 -2.80 -15.37
N ALA A 423 -2.64 -1.94 -15.48
CA ALA A 423 -3.53 -1.92 -16.62
C ALA A 423 -2.77 -1.51 -17.90
N VAL A 424 -1.98 -0.43 -17.84
CA VAL A 424 -1.15 0.01 -18.97
C VAL A 424 -0.10 -1.04 -19.35
N PHE A 425 0.55 -1.64 -18.34
CA PHE A 425 1.52 -2.71 -18.54
C PHE A 425 0.91 -3.90 -19.30
N ASN A 426 -0.26 -4.40 -18.84
CA ASN A 426 -0.95 -5.52 -19.48
C ASN A 426 -1.34 -5.21 -20.92
N THR A 427 -1.90 -4.00 -21.18
CA THR A 427 -2.31 -3.62 -22.51
C THR A 427 -1.13 -3.58 -23.48
N VAL A 428 0.01 -3.01 -23.06
CA VAL A 428 1.21 -2.96 -23.91
C VAL A 428 1.81 -4.34 -24.08
N ALA A 429 1.84 -5.18 -23.03
CA ALA A 429 2.32 -6.56 -23.12
C ALA A 429 1.49 -7.38 -24.12
N ALA A 430 0.15 -7.29 -24.03
CA ALA A 430 -0.74 -7.99 -24.96
C ALA A 430 -0.60 -7.49 -26.41
N SER A 431 -0.54 -6.18 -26.60
CA SER A 431 -0.37 -5.59 -27.94
C SER A 431 0.97 -5.96 -28.58
N ALA A 432 2.06 -5.92 -27.83
CA ALA A 432 3.39 -6.30 -28.31
C ALA A 432 3.49 -7.81 -28.57
N ALA A 433 2.87 -8.65 -27.74
CA ALA A 433 2.81 -10.09 -27.97
C ALA A 433 2.00 -10.44 -29.23
N ALA A 434 0.87 -9.78 -29.48
CA ALA A 434 0.04 -9.99 -30.67
C ALA A 434 0.74 -9.55 -31.97
N ALA A 435 1.59 -8.54 -31.91
CA ALA A 435 2.38 -8.08 -33.07
C ALA A 435 3.59 -8.95 -33.39
N PHE A 436 3.98 -9.86 -32.50
CA PHE A 436 5.17 -10.68 -32.64
C PHE A 436 4.88 -11.97 -33.43
N HIS A 437 5.67 -12.22 -34.48
CA HIS A 437 5.57 -13.43 -35.31
C HIS A 437 6.59 -14.46 -34.81
N GLY A 438 6.14 -15.42 -34.00
CA GLY A 438 7.02 -16.47 -33.44
C GLY A 438 6.25 -17.50 -32.63
N SER A 439 6.96 -18.32 -31.84
CA SER A 439 6.30 -19.25 -30.93
C SER A 439 5.50 -18.50 -29.85
N PRO A 440 4.41 -19.10 -29.31
CA PRO A 440 3.62 -18.47 -28.26
C PRO A 440 4.46 -18.07 -27.02
N ARG A 441 5.48 -18.85 -26.67
CA ARG A 441 6.43 -18.52 -25.58
C ARG A 441 7.26 -17.28 -25.90
N ALA A 442 7.81 -17.20 -27.12
CA ALA A 442 8.60 -16.03 -27.54
C ALA A 442 7.74 -14.77 -27.66
N ALA A 443 6.50 -14.88 -28.16
CA ALA A 443 5.55 -13.79 -28.22
C ALA A 443 5.21 -13.26 -26.83
N THR A 444 4.93 -14.13 -25.88
CA THR A 444 4.67 -13.76 -24.48
C THR A 444 5.87 -13.03 -23.87
N LEU A 445 7.07 -13.60 -24.01
CA LEU A 445 8.29 -12.97 -23.50
C LEU A 445 8.54 -11.60 -24.12
N HIS A 446 8.41 -11.46 -25.44
CA HIS A 446 8.56 -10.20 -26.17
C HIS A 446 7.54 -9.17 -25.69
N GLY A 447 6.29 -9.56 -25.48
CA GLY A 447 5.24 -8.69 -24.94
C GLY A 447 5.62 -8.12 -23.57
N PHE A 448 6.05 -8.97 -22.67
CA PHE A 448 6.40 -8.54 -21.30
C PHE A 448 7.69 -7.71 -21.26
N THR A 449 8.76 -8.12 -21.97
CA THR A 449 10.01 -7.34 -22.01
C THR A 449 9.78 -5.94 -22.59
N SER A 450 8.91 -5.83 -23.61
CA SER A 450 8.50 -4.53 -24.18
C SER A 450 7.71 -3.69 -23.17
N ALA A 451 6.81 -4.30 -22.41
CA ALA A 451 5.97 -3.58 -21.42
C ALA A 451 6.76 -3.09 -20.21
N VAL A 452 7.85 -3.75 -19.81
CA VAL A 452 8.68 -3.37 -18.64
C VAL A 452 9.29 -1.98 -18.80
N TRP A 453 9.48 -1.47 -20.03
CA TRP A 453 9.98 -0.12 -20.25
C TRP A 453 9.07 0.97 -19.66
N ILE A 454 7.76 0.72 -19.51
CA ILE A 454 6.80 1.67 -18.95
C ILE A 454 7.06 1.89 -17.44
N PRO A 455 6.98 0.87 -16.57
CA PRO A 455 7.26 1.06 -15.15
C PRO A 455 8.71 1.50 -14.90
N LEU A 456 9.67 1.11 -15.74
CA LEU A 456 11.04 1.59 -15.69
C LEU A 456 11.10 3.10 -15.91
N ALA A 457 10.47 3.61 -16.97
CA ALA A 457 10.39 5.04 -17.24
C ALA A 457 9.67 5.81 -16.12
N LEU A 458 8.59 5.25 -15.56
CA LEU A 458 7.88 5.85 -14.43
C LEU A 458 8.76 5.95 -13.19
N LEU A 459 9.56 4.92 -12.89
CA LEU A 459 10.50 4.96 -11.75
C LEU A 459 11.59 6.01 -11.97
N LEU A 460 12.14 6.13 -13.17
CA LEU A 460 13.15 7.15 -13.48
C LEU A 460 12.56 8.57 -13.43
N LEU A 461 11.36 8.78 -13.96
CA LEU A 461 10.66 10.06 -13.86
C LEU A 461 10.36 10.43 -12.41
N ALA A 462 9.92 9.46 -11.60
CA ALA A 462 9.72 9.65 -10.16
C ALA A 462 11.04 9.94 -9.44
N ALA A 463 12.15 9.31 -9.82
CA ALA A 463 13.47 9.60 -9.28
C ALA A 463 13.91 11.03 -9.59
N VAL A 464 13.70 11.51 -10.82
CA VAL A 464 13.95 12.91 -11.21
C VAL A 464 13.04 13.86 -10.42
N ALA A 465 11.76 13.54 -10.29
CA ALA A 465 10.81 14.34 -9.51
C ALA A 465 11.22 14.42 -8.03
N THR A 466 11.64 13.32 -7.41
CA THR A 466 12.13 13.32 -6.02
C THR A 466 13.44 14.09 -5.88
N ALA A 467 14.33 14.00 -6.85
CA ALA A 467 15.59 14.73 -6.87
C ALA A 467 15.39 16.25 -7.01
N THR A 468 14.37 16.70 -7.72
CA THR A 468 14.13 18.13 -7.98
C THR A 468 13.16 18.76 -6.97
N LEU A 469 12.05 18.08 -6.66
CA LEU A 469 10.98 18.64 -5.82
C LEU A 469 11.25 18.52 -4.33
N ALA A 470 11.89 17.43 -3.87
CA ALA A 470 12.22 17.25 -2.46
C ALA A 470 13.45 18.12 -2.10
N GLY A 471 13.23 19.38 -1.69
CA GLY A 471 14.28 20.36 -1.37
C GLY A 471 15.35 19.84 -0.38
N HIS A 472 16.51 20.51 -0.33
CA HIS A 472 17.59 20.21 0.63
C HIS A 472 17.10 20.43 2.07
N GLN A 473 16.84 19.37 2.81
CA GLN A 473 16.87 19.46 4.28
C GLN A 473 18.33 19.30 4.72
N SER A 474 18.84 20.33 5.40
CA SER A 474 20.09 20.15 6.10
C SER A 474 19.93 18.98 7.08
N THR A 475 20.77 17.99 7.00
CA THR A 475 20.93 16.83 7.90
C THR A 475 20.92 17.20 9.39
N ARG A 476 21.01 18.49 9.71
CA ARG A 476 21.01 19.07 11.06
C ARG A 476 19.70 18.89 11.84
N VAL A 477 18.53 18.78 11.18
CA VAL A 477 17.24 18.61 11.87
C VAL A 477 17.08 17.18 12.41
N TYR A 478 17.52 16.18 11.64
CA TYR A 478 17.49 14.79 12.09
C TYR A 478 18.55 14.49 13.16
N ALA A 479 19.73 15.14 13.09
CA ALA A 479 20.76 15.03 14.11
C ALA A 479 20.29 15.65 15.45
N ARG A 480 19.60 16.78 15.44
CA ARG A 480 19.06 17.43 16.66
C ARG A 480 17.96 16.62 17.36
N ALA A 481 17.10 15.93 16.62
CA ALA A 481 16.07 15.07 17.21
C ALA A 481 16.67 13.84 17.93
N ASN A 482 17.88 13.44 17.56
CA ASN A 482 18.59 12.30 18.19
C ASN A 482 19.61 12.72 19.26
N THR A 483 19.91 14.03 19.38
CA THR A 483 20.88 14.60 20.35
C THR A 483 20.23 15.51 21.37
N SER A 484 18.91 15.42 21.62
CA SER A 484 18.31 16.09 22.78
C SER A 484 18.96 15.51 24.06
N PRO A 485 19.55 16.38 24.92
CA PRO A 485 20.34 15.92 26.05
C PRO A 485 19.49 15.12 27.03
N ARG A 486 20.07 14.05 27.52
CA ARG A 486 19.61 13.30 28.67
C ARG A 486 19.31 14.29 29.81
N TYR A 487 18.06 14.47 30.15
CA TYR A 487 17.65 14.98 31.46
C TYR A 487 17.99 13.89 32.52
N SER A 488 19.25 13.82 32.92
CA SER A 488 19.68 12.97 34.02
C SER A 488 21.08 13.33 34.47
N SER A 489 21.26 14.53 35.07
CA SER A 489 22.41 14.75 35.98
C SER A 489 22.28 15.96 36.93
N GLU A 490 21.18 16.71 36.90
CA GLU A 490 21.08 17.87 37.83
C GLU A 490 20.24 17.63 39.08
N ALA A 491 19.61 16.44 39.24
CA ALA A 491 18.86 16.12 40.46
C ALA A 491 19.70 15.45 41.57
N LYS A 492 21.03 15.34 41.42
CA LYS A 492 21.90 14.69 42.45
C LYS A 492 22.85 15.62 43.20
N ASN A 493 22.90 16.92 42.90
CA ASN A 493 23.81 17.86 43.59
C ASN A 493 23.13 18.92 44.43
N GLY A 494 21.85 18.75 44.79
CA GLY A 494 21.09 19.69 45.63
C GLY A 494 20.84 19.25 47.09
N GLN A 495 21.41 18.13 47.55
CA GLN A 495 21.30 17.71 48.97
C GLN A 495 22.69 17.46 49.55
N GLY A 496 23.34 18.51 50.02
CA GLY A 496 24.61 18.34 50.71
C GLY A 496 25.32 19.63 51.09
N SER A 497 24.63 20.60 51.72
CA SER A 497 25.35 21.62 52.52
C SER A 497 24.34 22.39 53.39
N GLY A 498 24.24 22.05 54.65
CA GLY A 498 23.40 22.83 55.56
C GLY A 498 23.27 22.22 56.93
N SER A 499 24.38 21.85 57.57
CA SER A 499 24.39 21.70 59.03
C SER A 499 25.80 21.77 59.56
N ARG A 500 26.26 22.98 59.93
CA ARG A 500 27.25 23.26 61.00
C ARG A 500 27.27 24.77 61.22
N GLY A 501 26.94 25.13 62.46
CA GLY A 501 27.28 26.45 62.97
C GLY A 501 26.24 27.07 63.87
N ALA A 502 26.46 26.90 65.19
CA ALA A 502 25.96 27.60 66.37
C ALA A 502 24.52 27.41 66.80
#